data_7451207908783c39eb93ab280a089870
#
_entry.id   7451207908783c39eb93ab280a089870
#
_cell.length_a   1.000
_cell.length_b   1.000
_cell.length_c   1.000
_cell.angle_alpha   90.00
_cell.angle_beta   90.00
_cell.angle_gamma   90.00
#
_symmetry.space_group_name_H-M   'P 1'
#
loop_
_entity.id
_entity.type
_entity.pdbx_description
1 polymer ?
#
loop_
_entity_poly.entity_id
_entity_poly.type
_entity_poly.pdbx_seq_one_letter_code
_entity_poly.pdbx_strand_id
1 'polypeptide(L)'
;TGVQTCALPISKRKSKINNTMLKTNKKINKGFTLIELIMVTIILGILAAVAIPRYVATVTRAEQSAEDAVISNIKSGLETFATEQLMEHGRRMWPGNPFHALETTPDGFSGDSSIANEDGEWDFNGEQISHMRGDNSVYHWHYSRGNTGTGTETSGSLSVRYDSNDYPD
;
A
#
# COMPACT_ATOMS: atom_id res chain seq x y z
N THR A 1 -64.89 53.10 -59.28
CA THR A 1 -63.64 52.59 -58.76
C THR A 1 -63.81 51.15 -58.38
N GLY A 2 -63.51 50.25 -59.32
CA GLY A 2 -63.58 48.79 -59.14
C GLY A 2 -62.30 48.22 -58.59
N VAL A 3 -62.40 47.39 -57.59
CA VAL A 3 -61.33 46.59 -57.07
C VAL A 3 -61.50 45.19 -57.64
N GLN A 4 -60.59 44.82 -58.58
CA GLN A 4 -60.52 43.49 -59.10
C GLN A 4 -59.70 42.58 -58.15
N THR A 5 -60.39 41.66 -57.54
CA THR A 5 -59.72 40.58 -56.77
C THR A 5 -59.25 39.47 -57.70
N CYS A 6 -57.91 39.36 -57.92
CA CYS A 6 -57.28 38.30 -58.67
C CYS A 6 -57.26 37.02 -57.80
N ALA A 7 -58.10 36.05 -58.10
CA ALA A 7 -58.06 34.73 -57.53
C ALA A 7 -57.04 33.85 -58.32
N LEU A 8 -55.94 33.46 -57.69
CA LEU A 8 -54.99 32.50 -58.22
C LEU A 8 -55.49 31.08 -58.05
N PRO A 9 -55.34 30.16 -59.02
CA PRO A 9 -55.78 28.81 -58.93
C PRO A 9 -54.83 27.99 -58.03
N ILE A 10 -55.37 27.38 -57.01
CA ILE A 10 -54.64 26.47 -56.14
C ILE A 10 -54.36 25.17 -56.89
N SER A 11 -53.11 24.98 -57.35
CA SER A 11 -52.64 23.74 -57.94
C SER A 11 -52.50 22.66 -56.80
N LYS A 12 -53.36 21.64 -56.82
CA LYS A 12 -53.24 20.45 -55.95
C LYS A 12 -52.04 19.64 -56.36
N ARG A 13 -50.89 19.93 -55.72
CA ARG A 13 -49.71 19.06 -55.83
C ARG A 13 -49.94 17.78 -55.02
N LYS A 14 -50.20 16.63 -55.67
CA LYS A 14 -50.24 15.34 -55.03
C LYS A 14 -48.81 15.01 -54.52
N SER A 15 -48.62 15.15 -53.26
CA SER A 15 -47.43 14.64 -52.57
C SER A 15 -47.43 13.10 -52.61
N LYS A 16 -46.56 12.50 -53.43
CA LYS A 16 -46.19 11.11 -53.34
C LYS A 16 -45.41 10.94 -52.02
N ILE A 17 -46.06 10.40 -51.02
CA ILE A 17 -45.40 9.96 -49.80
C ILE A 17 -44.64 8.70 -50.16
N ASN A 18 -43.35 8.81 -50.39
CA ASN A 18 -42.46 7.66 -50.45
C ASN A 18 -42.33 7.10 -49.03
N ASN A 19 -43.10 6.02 -48.77
CA ASN A 19 -42.84 5.22 -47.57
C ASN A 19 -41.47 4.48 -47.74
N THR A 20 -40.41 5.22 -47.50
CA THR A 20 -39.13 4.60 -47.20
C THR A 20 -39.25 4.00 -45.81
N MET A 21 -39.54 2.69 -45.78
CA MET A 21 -39.46 1.90 -44.54
C MET A 21 -38.03 2.01 -44.02
N LEU A 22 -37.83 2.84 -43.00
CA LEU A 22 -36.63 2.81 -42.20
C LEU A 22 -36.55 1.39 -41.56
N LYS A 23 -35.77 0.50 -42.16
CA LYS A 23 -35.37 -0.73 -41.52
C LYS A 23 -34.54 -0.34 -40.29
N THR A 24 -35.22 -0.19 -39.15
CA THR A 24 -34.54 -0.16 -37.87
C THR A 24 -33.85 -1.49 -37.65
N ASN A 25 -32.55 -1.53 -37.92
CA ASN A 25 -31.69 -2.61 -37.46
C ASN A 25 -31.75 -2.68 -35.95
N LYS A 26 -32.71 -3.42 -35.43
CA LYS A 26 -32.80 -3.78 -34.02
C LYS A 26 -31.53 -4.59 -33.71
N LYS A 27 -30.49 -3.93 -33.19
CA LYS A 27 -29.34 -4.60 -32.59
C LYS A 27 -29.89 -5.49 -31.50
N ILE A 28 -29.92 -6.80 -31.75
CA ILE A 28 -30.28 -7.78 -30.74
C ILE A 28 -29.11 -7.75 -29.74
N ASN A 29 -29.30 -7.08 -28.62
CA ASN A 29 -28.40 -7.20 -27.49
C ASN A 29 -28.50 -8.64 -27.00
N LYS A 30 -27.52 -9.46 -27.35
CA LYS A 30 -27.40 -10.80 -26.81
C LYS A 30 -27.08 -10.66 -25.34
N GLY A 31 -28.05 -10.91 -24.48
CA GLY A 31 -27.84 -11.04 -23.05
C GLY A 31 -27.10 -12.36 -22.75
N PHE A 32 -26.34 -12.35 -21.65
CA PHE A 32 -25.72 -13.57 -21.15
C PHE A 32 -26.79 -14.59 -20.71
N THR A 33 -26.53 -15.85 -20.97
CA THR A 33 -27.35 -16.95 -20.44
C THR A 33 -27.01 -17.20 -18.97
N LEU A 34 -27.97 -17.69 -18.20
CA LEU A 34 -27.74 -18.02 -16.78
C LEU A 34 -26.64 -19.08 -16.63
N ILE A 35 -26.57 -20.02 -17.58
CA ILE A 35 -25.53 -21.07 -17.54
C ILE A 35 -24.13 -20.52 -17.79
N GLU A 36 -23.95 -19.53 -18.68
CA GLU A 36 -22.66 -18.87 -18.91
C GLU A 36 -22.19 -18.16 -17.64
N LEU A 37 -23.10 -17.48 -16.92
CA LEU A 37 -22.75 -16.84 -15.66
C LEU A 37 -22.32 -17.86 -14.59
N ILE A 38 -23.07 -18.96 -14.43
CA ILE A 38 -22.75 -19.99 -13.44
C ILE A 38 -21.42 -20.67 -13.78
N MET A 39 -21.17 -21.01 -15.04
CA MET A 39 -19.89 -21.61 -15.41
C MET A 39 -18.70 -20.71 -15.14
N VAL A 40 -18.80 -19.42 -15.45
CA VAL A 40 -17.75 -18.45 -15.17
C VAL A 40 -17.50 -18.29 -13.66
N THR A 41 -18.55 -18.22 -12.86
CA THR A 41 -18.38 -18.07 -11.39
C THR A 41 -17.74 -19.30 -10.76
N ILE A 42 -18.06 -20.52 -11.24
CA ILE A 42 -17.42 -21.76 -10.77
C ILE A 42 -15.92 -21.74 -11.12
N ILE A 43 -15.56 -21.41 -12.37
CA ILE A 43 -14.16 -21.38 -12.80
C ILE A 43 -13.38 -20.33 -11.99
N LEU A 44 -13.94 -19.12 -11.83
CA LEU A 44 -13.32 -18.07 -11.02
C LEU A 44 -13.16 -18.50 -9.56
N GLY A 45 -14.13 -19.20 -8.98
CA GLY A 45 -14.06 -19.73 -7.62
C GLY A 45 -12.89 -20.71 -7.43
N ILE A 46 -12.72 -21.64 -8.38
CA ILE A 46 -11.60 -22.61 -8.34
C ILE A 46 -10.26 -21.90 -8.48
N LEU A 47 -10.13 -20.93 -9.39
CA LEU A 47 -8.90 -20.17 -9.58
C LEU A 47 -8.58 -19.33 -8.36
N ALA A 48 -9.58 -18.67 -7.77
CA ALA A 48 -9.41 -17.86 -6.56
C ALA A 48 -8.95 -18.70 -5.37
N ALA A 49 -9.49 -19.90 -5.18
CA ALA A 49 -9.12 -20.81 -4.10
C ALA A 49 -7.62 -21.17 -4.09
N VAL A 50 -6.98 -21.22 -5.26
CA VAL A 50 -5.53 -21.48 -5.39
C VAL A 50 -4.70 -20.20 -5.35
N ALA A 51 -5.21 -19.10 -5.91
CA ALA A 51 -4.47 -17.85 -6.07
C ALA A 51 -4.34 -17.09 -4.73
N ILE A 52 -5.39 -17.02 -3.93
CA ILE A 52 -5.42 -16.22 -2.69
C ILE A 52 -4.33 -16.65 -1.70
N PRO A 53 -4.17 -17.95 -1.33
CA PRO A 53 -3.14 -18.35 -0.37
C PRO A 53 -1.72 -18.03 -0.83
N ARG A 54 -1.46 -18.17 -2.13
CA ARG A 54 -0.15 -17.85 -2.72
C ARG A 54 0.13 -16.35 -2.70
N TYR A 55 -0.89 -15.55 -2.96
CA TYR A 55 -0.76 -14.08 -2.91
C TYR A 55 -0.43 -13.61 -1.50
N VAL A 56 -1.17 -14.07 -0.48
CA VAL A 56 -0.92 -13.73 0.93
C VAL A 56 0.51 -14.09 1.32
N ALA A 57 0.97 -15.31 1.03
CA ALA A 57 2.35 -15.72 1.34
C ALA A 57 3.42 -14.86 0.64
N THR A 58 3.12 -14.30 -0.53
CA THR A 58 4.04 -13.42 -1.25
C THR A 58 4.09 -12.04 -0.59
N VAL A 59 2.94 -11.49 -0.19
CA VAL A 59 2.84 -10.21 0.53
C VAL A 59 3.64 -10.28 1.83
N THR A 60 3.39 -11.30 2.67
CA THR A 60 4.12 -11.47 3.93
C THR A 60 5.64 -11.53 3.74
N ARG A 61 6.13 -12.21 2.70
CA ARG A 61 7.57 -12.24 2.40
C ARG A 61 8.11 -10.90 1.93
N ALA A 62 7.32 -10.13 1.18
CA ALA A 62 7.71 -8.80 0.73
C ALA A 62 7.82 -7.83 1.90
N GLU A 63 6.85 -7.83 2.81
CA GLU A 63 6.88 -7.05 4.06
C GLU A 63 8.09 -7.42 4.92
N GLN A 64 8.33 -8.72 5.12
CA GLN A 64 9.51 -9.20 5.83
C GLN A 64 10.82 -8.70 5.22
N SER A 65 10.94 -8.72 3.89
CA SER A 65 12.14 -8.25 3.21
C SER A 65 12.32 -6.73 3.34
N ALA A 66 11.21 -5.97 3.34
CA ALA A 66 11.23 -4.54 3.57
C ALA A 66 11.69 -4.20 5.00
N GLU A 67 11.16 -4.91 6.00
CA GLU A 67 11.58 -4.79 7.40
C GLU A 67 13.08 -5.07 7.56
N ASP A 68 13.55 -6.18 6.99
CA ASP A 68 14.96 -6.57 7.07
C ASP A 68 15.88 -5.50 6.44
N ALA A 69 15.42 -4.84 5.36
CA ALA A 69 16.14 -3.73 4.75
C ALA A 69 16.20 -2.50 5.67
N VAL A 70 15.08 -2.10 6.28
CA VAL A 70 15.04 -0.97 7.24
C VAL A 70 15.95 -1.26 8.44
N ILE A 71 15.85 -2.43 9.03
CA ILE A 71 16.69 -2.84 10.17
C ILE A 71 18.18 -2.89 9.79
N SER A 72 18.51 -3.34 8.59
CA SER A 72 19.88 -3.30 8.09
C SER A 72 20.41 -1.88 7.93
N ASN A 73 19.57 -0.95 7.43
CA ASN A 73 19.91 0.45 7.32
C ASN A 73 20.13 1.08 8.70
N ILE A 74 19.28 0.78 9.69
CA ILE A 74 19.47 1.24 11.07
C ILE A 74 20.79 0.72 11.63
N LYS A 75 21.11 -0.56 11.47
CA LYS A 75 22.41 -1.12 11.92
C LYS A 75 23.60 -0.39 11.31
N SER A 76 23.55 -0.14 10.00
CA SER A 76 24.61 0.61 9.30
C SER A 76 24.70 2.05 9.77
N GLY A 77 23.58 2.72 9.98
CA GLY A 77 23.50 4.08 10.50
C GLY A 77 24.06 4.18 11.91
N LEU A 78 23.75 3.22 12.79
CA LEU A 78 24.30 3.16 14.15
C LEU A 78 25.84 3.06 14.17
N GLU A 79 26.43 2.27 13.26
CA GLU A 79 27.88 2.17 13.16
C GLU A 79 28.52 3.44 12.61
N THR A 80 27.89 4.09 11.63
CA THR A 80 28.31 5.39 11.10
C THR A 80 28.27 6.44 12.21
N PHE A 81 27.17 6.58 12.91
CA PHE A 81 26.98 7.50 14.02
C PHE A 81 28.04 7.27 15.11
N ALA A 82 28.27 6.02 15.52
CA ALA A 82 29.25 5.69 16.53
C ALA A 82 30.69 6.04 16.10
N THR A 83 30.99 5.95 14.80
CA THR A 83 32.29 6.34 14.24
C THR A 83 32.47 7.85 14.22
N GLU A 84 31.43 8.61 13.87
CA GLU A 84 31.42 10.08 13.94
C GLU A 84 31.63 10.56 15.38
N GLN A 85 30.92 9.97 16.34
CA GLN A 85 31.09 10.28 17.76
C GLN A 85 32.53 9.97 18.26
N LEU A 86 33.13 8.89 17.74
CA LEU A 86 34.53 8.59 18.06
C LEU A 86 35.47 9.67 17.55
N MET A 87 35.25 10.20 16.34
CA MET A 87 36.08 11.26 15.76
C MET A 87 35.91 12.60 16.49
N GLU A 88 34.67 12.91 16.88
CA GLU A 88 34.35 14.21 17.52
C GLU A 88 34.65 14.24 19.02
N HIS A 89 34.32 13.16 19.72
CA HIS A 89 34.38 13.08 21.19
C HIS A 89 35.42 12.09 21.72
N GLY A 90 36.17 11.41 20.85
CA GLY A 90 37.19 10.45 21.22
C GLY A 90 36.67 9.12 21.80
N ARG A 91 35.36 8.86 21.71
CA ARG A 91 34.72 7.61 22.17
C ARG A 91 33.49 7.28 21.34
N ARG A 92 33.21 6.00 21.19
CA ARG A 92 32.00 5.54 20.51
C ARG A 92 30.76 5.78 21.40
N MET A 93 29.72 6.34 20.82
CA MET A 93 28.43 6.53 21.47
C MET A 93 27.33 6.18 20.48
N TRP A 94 26.17 5.74 20.99
CA TRP A 94 25.00 5.39 20.18
C TRP A 94 23.81 6.30 20.58
N PRO A 95 22.93 6.64 19.65
CA PRO A 95 21.81 7.53 19.92
C PRO A 95 20.78 6.87 20.85
N GLY A 96 20.00 7.67 21.56
CA GLY A 96 18.90 7.19 22.39
C GLY A 96 17.77 6.57 21.58
N ASN A 97 17.49 7.15 20.40
CA ASN A 97 16.56 6.60 19.41
C ASN A 97 17.35 6.13 18.19
N PRO A 98 17.25 4.84 17.79
CA PRO A 98 18.02 4.28 16.68
C PRO A 98 17.69 4.91 15.33
N PHE A 99 16.49 5.47 15.15
CA PHE A 99 16.12 6.19 13.92
C PHE A 99 16.91 7.50 13.74
N HIS A 100 17.45 8.09 14.81
CA HIS A 100 18.31 9.28 14.71
C HIS A 100 19.69 8.99 14.12
N ALA A 101 20.05 7.74 13.94
CA ALA A 101 21.25 7.33 13.22
C ALA A 101 21.06 7.28 11.70
N LEU A 102 19.84 7.49 11.22
CA LEU A 102 19.52 7.49 9.79
C LEU A 102 19.54 8.91 9.25
N GLU A 103 20.06 9.08 8.05
CA GLU A 103 19.97 10.35 7.31
C GLU A 103 18.51 10.64 6.89
N THR A 104 17.76 9.58 6.57
CA THR A 104 16.34 9.66 6.22
C THR A 104 15.58 8.57 6.99
N THR A 105 14.54 8.97 7.71
CA THR A 105 13.66 8.00 8.39
C THR A 105 12.83 7.21 7.37
N PRO A 106 12.47 5.95 7.68
CA PRO A 106 11.59 5.16 6.81
C PRO A 106 10.20 5.82 6.71
N ASP A 107 9.54 5.56 5.58
CA ASP A 107 8.13 5.93 5.42
C ASP A 107 7.30 5.29 6.54
N GLY A 108 6.35 6.04 7.09
CA GLY A 108 5.51 5.58 8.20
C GLY A 108 6.13 5.72 9.59
N PHE A 109 7.32 6.34 9.74
CA PHE A 109 7.87 6.61 11.06
C PHE A 109 7.06 7.73 11.76
N SER A 110 6.38 7.40 12.87
CA SER A 110 5.53 8.35 13.63
C SER A 110 6.34 9.18 14.63
N GLY A 111 7.27 8.55 15.33
CA GLY A 111 8.11 9.22 16.34
C GLY A 111 7.37 9.63 17.62
N ASP A 112 6.18 9.10 17.87
CA ASP A 112 5.37 9.45 19.05
C ASP A 112 5.76 8.66 20.31
N SER A 113 6.75 7.79 20.20
CA SER A 113 7.28 6.96 21.29
C SER A 113 6.29 5.93 21.82
N SER A 114 5.41 5.45 20.96
CA SER A 114 4.45 4.37 21.25
C SER A 114 4.87 3.03 20.65
N ILE A 115 3.93 2.12 20.52
CA ILE A 115 4.04 0.92 19.69
C ILE A 115 3.24 1.18 18.43
N ALA A 116 3.79 0.81 17.27
CA ALA A 116 3.13 0.94 15.98
C ALA A 116 1.69 0.38 16.03
N ASN A 117 0.72 1.19 15.62
CA ASN A 117 -0.71 0.88 15.70
C ASN A 117 -1.49 1.16 14.41
N GLU A 118 -0.80 1.68 13.37
CA GLU A 118 -1.34 1.89 12.03
C GLU A 118 -0.56 1.05 11.02
N ASP A 119 -1.23 0.66 9.92
CA ASP A 119 -0.61 -0.13 8.85
C ASP A 119 0.59 0.59 8.24
N GLY A 120 1.73 -0.10 8.19
CA GLY A 120 2.99 0.43 7.70
C GLY A 120 3.73 1.34 8.67
N GLU A 121 3.22 1.55 9.88
CA GLU A 121 3.83 2.42 10.87
C GLU A 121 5.09 1.80 11.49
N TRP A 122 6.12 2.66 11.64
CA TRP A 122 7.32 2.38 12.41
C TRP A 122 7.38 3.29 13.63
N ASP A 123 7.71 2.73 14.78
CA ASP A 123 7.89 3.53 15.99
C ASP A 123 8.96 2.97 16.93
N PHE A 124 9.37 3.79 17.90
CA PHE A 124 10.34 3.42 18.93
C PHE A 124 9.91 3.93 20.28
N ASN A 125 9.56 3.05 21.20
CA ASN A 125 9.05 3.38 22.53
C ASN A 125 10.15 3.64 23.59
N GLY A 126 11.42 3.72 23.18
CA GLY A 126 12.57 3.88 24.09
C GLY A 126 13.34 2.59 24.37
N GLU A 127 12.79 1.43 24.04
CA GLU A 127 13.37 0.11 24.24
C GLU A 127 13.30 -0.77 22.99
N GLN A 128 12.18 -0.69 22.27
CA GLN A 128 11.90 -1.54 21.11
C GLN A 128 11.50 -0.69 19.90
N ILE A 129 11.99 -1.09 18.74
CA ILE A 129 11.43 -0.70 17.47
C ILE A 129 10.22 -1.58 17.22
N SER A 130 9.13 -1.03 16.77
CA SER A 130 7.92 -1.74 16.35
C SER A 130 7.55 -1.39 14.92
N HIS A 131 6.97 -2.35 14.20
CA HIS A 131 6.40 -2.17 12.87
C HIS A 131 5.11 -2.96 12.74
N MET A 132 4.04 -2.30 12.29
CA MET A 132 2.75 -2.93 12.03
C MET A 132 2.58 -3.20 10.55
N ARG A 133 2.23 -4.46 10.23
CA ARG A 133 1.96 -4.91 8.85
C ARG A 133 0.48 -4.76 8.51
N GLY A 134 0.17 -4.82 7.21
CA GLY A 134 -1.19 -4.74 6.69
C GLY A 134 -2.16 -5.85 7.14
N ASP A 135 -1.68 -6.91 7.78
CA ASP A 135 -2.48 -7.95 8.43
C ASP A 135 -2.75 -7.67 9.92
N ASN A 136 -2.37 -6.49 10.42
CA ASN A 136 -2.39 -6.05 11.81
C ASN A 136 -1.42 -6.82 12.74
N SER A 137 -0.49 -7.60 12.20
CA SER A 137 0.58 -8.18 13.02
C SER A 137 1.64 -7.12 13.34
N VAL A 138 2.11 -7.10 14.59
CA VAL A 138 3.15 -6.16 15.03
C VAL A 138 4.41 -6.93 15.33
N TYR A 139 5.52 -6.51 14.72
CA TYR A 139 6.84 -7.08 14.91
C TYR A 139 7.74 -6.11 15.64
N HIS A 140 8.65 -6.65 16.44
CA HIS A 140 9.51 -5.89 17.33
C HIS A 140 10.98 -6.26 17.16
N TRP A 141 11.86 -5.30 17.48
CA TRP A 141 13.31 -5.46 17.61
C TRP A 141 13.76 -4.70 18.84
N HIS A 142 14.31 -5.38 19.80
CA HIS A 142 14.87 -4.74 21.00
C HIS A 142 16.15 -3.97 20.63
N TYR A 143 16.22 -2.72 21.04
CA TYR A 143 17.39 -1.87 20.89
C TYR A 143 18.06 -1.65 22.22
N SER A 144 19.32 -2.04 22.32
CA SER A 144 20.19 -1.70 23.45
C SER A 144 21.18 -0.65 23.02
N ARG A 145 21.13 0.51 23.66
CA ARG A 145 22.07 1.60 23.42
C ARG A 145 23.51 1.26 23.80
N GLY A 146 23.73 0.21 24.59
CA GLY A 146 25.01 -0.10 25.18
C GLY A 146 25.37 0.81 26.36
N ASN A 147 26.48 0.54 27.02
CA ASN A 147 26.98 1.32 28.14
C ASN A 147 28.26 2.06 27.73
N THR A 148 28.28 3.37 27.85
CA THR A 148 29.37 4.24 27.38
C THR A 148 30.22 4.82 28.51
N GLY A 149 30.13 4.30 29.75
CA GLY A 149 30.57 5.06 30.91
C GLY A 149 31.72 4.56 31.76
N THR A 150 32.02 3.27 31.80
CA THR A 150 32.94 2.74 32.81
C THR A 150 33.71 1.49 32.39
N GLY A 151 34.53 1.56 31.34
CA GLY A 151 35.57 0.55 31.10
C GLY A 151 35.12 -0.78 30.48
N THR A 152 33.84 -1.05 30.39
CA THR A 152 33.25 -2.15 29.59
C THR A 152 32.26 -1.50 28.60
N GLU A 153 32.83 -1.01 27.50
CA GLU A 153 32.02 -0.49 26.41
C GLU A 153 31.24 -1.62 25.74
N THR A 154 29.93 -1.62 25.90
CA THR A 154 29.05 -2.50 25.12
C THR A 154 28.51 -1.71 23.92
N SER A 155 28.67 -2.27 22.72
CA SER A 155 28.15 -1.66 21.49
C SER A 155 26.62 -1.60 21.52
N GLY A 156 26.06 -0.58 20.90
CA GLY A 156 24.64 -0.56 20.58
C GLY A 156 24.26 -1.81 19.75
N SER A 157 23.20 -2.49 20.10
CA SER A 157 22.79 -3.72 19.44
C SER A 157 21.29 -3.75 19.18
N LEU A 158 20.92 -4.40 18.08
CA LEU A 158 19.54 -4.73 17.73
C LEU A 158 19.37 -6.25 17.79
N SER A 159 18.29 -6.69 18.44
CA SER A 159 17.93 -8.11 18.50
C SER A 159 17.50 -8.66 17.12
N VAL A 160 17.22 -9.93 17.09
CA VAL A 160 16.44 -10.53 16.00
C VAL A 160 14.99 -10.09 16.11
N ARG A 161 14.25 -10.20 15.00
CA ARG A 161 12.81 -9.92 14.98
C ARG A 161 12.07 -10.93 15.83
N TYR A 162 11.07 -10.45 16.57
CA TYR A 162 10.12 -11.29 17.31
C TYR A 162 8.69 -10.74 17.18
N ASP A 163 7.71 -11.60 17.30
CA ASP A 163 6.29 -11.24 17.35
C ASP A 163 5.93 -10.78 18.77
N SER A 164 4.90 -9.94 18.90
CA SER A 164 4.39 -9.48 20.18
C SER A 164 3.99 -10.62 21.15
N ASN A 165 3.75 -11.84 20.63
CA ASN A 165 3.43 -13.04 21.41
C ASN A 165 4.67 -13.84 21.86
N ASP A 166 5.85 -13.56 21.30
CA ASP A 166 7.10 -14.29 21.51
C ASP A 166 8.15 -13.44 22.24
N TYR A 167 7.73 -12.54 23.14
CA TYR A 167 8.67 -11.73 23.92
C TYR A 167 9.55 -12.66 24.76
N PRO A 168 10.88 -12.67 24.58
CA PRO A 168 11.76 -13.40 25.45
C PRO A 168 11.82 -12.71 26.82
N ASP A 169 11.40 -13.42 27.86
CA ASP A 169 11.51 -13.01 29.27
C ASP A 169 12.97 -12.77 29.69
#